data_1add3d7f3696e9d1da9e39dc7ef20fd7
#
_entry.id   1add3d7f3696e9d1da9e39dc7ef20fd7
#
_cell.length_a   1.000
_cell.length_b   1.000
_cell.length_c   1.000
_cell.angle_alpha   90.00
_cell.angle_beta   90.00
_cell.angle_gamma   90.00
#
_symmetry.space_group_name_H-M   'P 1'
#
loop_
_entity.id
_entity.type
_entity.pdbx_description
1 polymer ?
#
loop_
_entity_poly.entity_id
_entity_poly.type
_entity_poly.pdbx_seq_one_letter_code
_entity_poly.pdbx_strand_id
1 'polypeptide(L)'
;MEKQNVTIYDVARESGVSMATVSRVLNGNSNVRQATKEKVLKVIDDLDYRPNAVARGLASKKTTTVGVIIPDVTDGYFSSLARGIDDIATMYKYNIILANSDDNLDKEASVLNTLLSKQVDGIIFMGNEINDDLRADFKRSDCPIVLAGSVDINNSVPSVNIDYADAVKNETERLIKNGNSRIAFASGSMKQDVNKEYRLKGYVSALENNGIKFDEKLVFETKGTYEDGYDLAERIINDKITAAVATNDELAAGILNGMTDRGVSVPQDFELFTSNNTKLAKMMRPQLSSITQPLYDIGAVAMRLLTKIMNKEEIDNRYVVLGYEIVERDSTK
;
A
#
# COMPACT_ATOMS: atom_id res chain seq x y z
N MET A 1 7.91 45.86 2.63
CA MET A 1 9.26 45.39 2.99
C MET A 1 9.26 43.88 2.87
N GLU A 2 9.94 43.33 1.87
CA GLU A 2 10.16 41.89 1.78
C GLU A 2 10.96 41.45 3.03
N LYS A 3 10.43 40.48 3.79
CA LYS A 3 11.17 39.85 4.90
C LYS A 3 12.33 39.11 4.26
N GLN A 4 13.53 39.64 4.36
CA GLN A 4 14.74 38.94 3.95
C GLN A 4 14.82 37.63 4.73
N ASN A 5 14.78 36.49 4.02
CA ASN A 5 14.84 35.17 4.68
C ASN A 5 16.17 35.03 5.40
N VAL A 6 16.13 34.85 6.70
CA VAL A 6 17.32 34.56 7.53
C VAL A 6 18.03 33.32 7.00
N THR A 7 19.32 33.39 6.87
CA THR A 7 20.16 32.31 6.32
C THR A 7 21.08 31.71 7.38
N ILE A 8 21.69 30.57 7.08
CA ILE A 8 22.70 29.96 7.96
C ILE A 8 23.92 30.89 8.17
N TYR A 9 24.18 31.79 7.19
CA TYR A 9 25.23 32.82 7.28
C TYR A 9 24.94 33.84 8.38
N ASP A 10 23.67 34.23 8.50
CA ASP A 10 23.24 35.18 9.54
C ASP A 10 23.37 34.58 10.92
N VAL A 11 22.94 33.32 11.07
CA VAL A 11 23.12 32.58 12.35
C VAL A 11 24.59 32.42 12.70
N ALA A 12 25.44 32.10 11.74
CA ALA A 12 26.88 31.95 11.97
C ALA A 12 27.50 33.28 12.40
N ARG A 13 27.16 34.40 11.74
CA ARG A 13 27.62 35.75 12.05
C ARG A 13 27.20 36.15 13.46
N GLU A 14 25.93 36.09 13.79
CA GLU A 14 25.39 36.51 15.09
C GLU A 14 25.86 35.61 16.25
N SER A 15 26.04 34.30 16.01
CA SER A 15 26.58 33.39 17.00
C SER A 15 28.13 33.41 17.13
N GLY A 16 28.82 34.08 16.20
CA GLY A 16 30.29 34.16 16.17
C GLY A 16 30.99 32.81 15.97
N VAL A 17 30.36 31.90 15.23
CA VAL A 17 30.93 30.58 14.89
C VAL A 17 30.90 30.36 13.36
N SER A 18 31.60 29.33 12.90
CA SER A 18 31.56 28.98 11.48
C SER A 18 30.22 28.33 11.09
N MET A 19 29.81 28.45 9.83
CA MET A 19 28.65 27.74 9.26
C MET A 19 28.71 26.23 9.50
N ALA A 20 29.91 25.66 9.42
CA ALA A 20 30.12 24.23 9.73
C ALA A 20 29.76 23.90 11.17
N THR A 21 30.02 24.83 12.12
CA THR A 21 29.63 24.65 13.53
C THR A 21 28.13 24.79 13.70
N VAL A 22 27.47 25.77 13.04
CA VAL A 22 26.00 25.88 13.05
C VAL A 22 25.35 24.61 12.48
N SER A 23 25.83 24.11 11.35
CA SER A 23 25.35 22.86 10.74
C SER A 23 25.50 21.66 11.67
N ARG A 24 26.63 21.53 12.39
CA ARG A 24 26.83 20.45 13.37
C ARG A 24 25.84 20.56 14.54
N VAL A 25 25.56 21.76 15.02
CA VAL A 25 24.56 21.99 16.08
C VAL A 25 23.17 21.59 15.61
N LEU A 26 22.76 22.03 14.42
CA LEU A 26 21.47 21.69 13.81
C LEU A 26 21.29 20.18 13.60
N ASN A 27 22.37 19.49 13.24
CA ASN A 27 22.36 18.02 13.03
C ASN A 27 22.54 17.20 14.33
N GLY A 28 22.57 17.86 15.49
CA GLY A 28 22.69 17.18 16.78
C GLY A 28 24.04 16.51 17.04
N ASN A 29 25.11 16.95 16.37
CA ASN A 29 26.42 16.35 16.49
C ASN A 29 26.98 16.53 17.92
N SER A 30 27.39 15.44 18.56
CA SER A 30 27.91 15.42 19.95
C SER A 30 29.27 16.12 20.12
N ASN A 31 30.00 16.31 19.02
CA ASN A 31 31.35 16.93 19.06
C ASN A 31 31.36 18.46 19.17
N VAL A 32 30.21 19.09 19.48
CA VAL A 32 30.14 20.53 19.74
C VAL A 32 30.04 20.78 21.25
N ARG A 33 30.88 21.68 21.75
CA ARG A 33 30.88 22.07 23.21
C ARG A 33 29.48 22.59 23.57
N GLN A 34 28.99 22.22 24.78
CA GLN A 34 27.64 22.54 25.21
C GLN A 34 27.36 24.07 25.18
N ALA A 35 28.30 24.90 25.66
CA ALA A 35 28.17 26.35 25.62
C ALA A 35 28.05 26.93 24.20
N THR A 36 28.73 26.31 23.21
CA THR A 36 28.61 26.70 21.79
C THR A 36 27.27 26.30 21.25
N LYS A 37 26.76 25.10 21.60
CA LYS A 37 25.45 24.60 21.20
C LYS A 37 24.33 25.52 21.70
N GLU A 38 24.37 25.88 23.00
CA GLU A 38 23.37 26.78 23.61
C GLU A 38 23.36 28.17 22.95
N LYS A 39 24.56 28.74 22.68
CA LYS A 39 24.69 30.01 22.01
C LYS A 39 24.07 29.99 20.59
N VAL A 40 24.35 28.94 19.80
CA VAL A 40 23.82 28.79 18.44
C VAL A 40 22.32 28.59 18.48
N LEU A 41 21.79 27.74 19.38
CA LEU A 41 20.35 27.51 19.49
C LEU A 41 19.59 28.77 19.88
N LYS A 42 20.16 29.59 20.81
CA LYS A 42 19.58 30.88 21.18
C LYS A 42 19.49 31.82 19.96
N VAL A 43 20.55 31.94 19.17
CA VAL A 43 20.54 32.81 17.98
C VAL A 43 19.56 32.30 16.91
N ILE A 44 19.40 30.98 16.75
CA ILE A 44 18.40 30.37 15.87
C ILE A 44 16.99 30.78 16.28
N ASP A 45 16.70 30.75 17.60
CA ASP A 45 15.42 31.14 18.17
C ASP A 45 15.18 32.66 18.05
N ASP A 46 16.16 33.47 18.40
CA ASP A 46 16.11 34.94 18.33
C ASP A 46 15.86 35.45 16.89
N LEU A 47 16.39 34.75 15.87
CA LEU A 47 16.26 35.09 14.45
C LEU A 47 15.08 34.39 13.77
N ASP A 48 14.29 33.53 14.44
CA ASP A 48 13.30 32.62 13.84
C ASP A 48 13.88 31.89 12.60
N TYR A 49 15.15 31.44 12.72
CA TYR A 49 15.82 30.77 11.60
C TYR A 49 15.27 29.35 11.43
N ARG A 50 14.81 29.07 10.24
CA ARG A 50 14.39 27.72 9.85
C ARG A 50 15.38 27.13 8.85
N PRO A 51 16.01 25.96 9.16
CA PRO A 51 16.93 25.32 8.24
C PRO A 51 16.28 25.03 6.88
N ASN A 52 16.91 25.48 5.81
CA ASN A 52 16.44 25.18 4.46
C ASN A 52 16.77 23.72 4.10
N ALA A 53 15.73 22.89 3.99
CA ALA A 53 15.86 21.48 3.65
C ALA A 53 16.50 21.25 2.27
N VAL A 54 16.25 22.13 1.29
CA VAL A 54 16.82 22.04 -0.06
C VAL A 54 18.33 22.26 -0.02
N ALA A 55 18.79 23.32 0.70
CA ALA A 55 20.21 23.59 0.84
C ALA A 55 20.95 22.47 1.61
N ARG A 56 20.28 21.87 2.60
CA ARG A 56 20.81 20.73 3.34
C ARG A 56 20.89 19.47 2.45
N GLY A 57 19.87 19.21 1.64
CA GLY A 57 19.83 18.09 0.69
C GLY A 57 20.95 18.17 -0.34
N LEU A 58 21.20 19.36 -0.89
CA LEU A 58 22.31 19.62 -1.81
C LEU A 58 23.69 19.30 -1.19
N ALA A 59 23.88 19.67 0.07
CA ALA A 59 25.15 19.44 0.77
C ALA A 59 25.35 17.96 1.17
N SER A 60 24.28 17.25 1.55
CA SER A 60 24.33 15.88 2.02
C SER A 60 24.09 14.84 0.93
N LYS A 61 23.63 15.23 -0.25
CA LYS A 61 23.09 14.37 -1.31
C LYS A 61 21.95 13.45 -0.82
N LYS A 62 21.24 13.87 0.24
CA LYS A 62 20.06 13.18 0.80
C LYS A 62 18.98 14.22 1.10
N THR A 63 17.78 13.98 0.57
CA THR A 63 16.62 14.87 0.81
C THR A 63 15.86 14.51 2.07
N THR A 64 16.15 13.34 2.67
CA THR A 64 15.38 12.74 3.76
C THR A 64 13.89 12.66 3.44
N THR A 65 13.58 12.33 2.20
CA THR A 65 12.22 12.25 1.67
C THR A 65 12.05 10.97 0.88
N VAL A 66 10.94 10.27 1.12
CA VAL A 66 10.52 9.06 0.42
C VAL A 66 9.24 9.37 -0.36
N GLY A 67 9.20 8.97 -1.63
CA GLY A 67 7.97 8.98 -2.42
C GLY A 67 7.11 7.77 -2.10
N VAL A 68 5.79 7.97 -2.02
CA VAL A 68 4.82 6.89 -1.86
C VAL A 68 3.76 7.05 -2.94
N ILE A 69 3.74 6.13 -3.91
CA ILE A 69 2.77 6.11 -5.01
C ILE A 69 1.67 5.13 -4.65
N ILE A 70 0.42 5.58 -4.69
CA ILE A 70 -0.77 4.78 -4.40
C ILE A 70 -1.84 5.00 -5.46
N PRO A 71 -2.70 4.01 -5.75
CA PRO A 71 -3.84 4.18 -6.63
C PRO A 71 -4.84 5.20 -6.13
N ASP A 72 -5.34 5.04 -4.89
CA ASP A 72 -6.33 5.92 -4.29
C ASP A 72 -6.11 6.06 -2.78
N VAL A 73 -5.93 7.31 -2.31
CA VAL A 73 -5.75 7.64 -0.89
C VAL A 73 -7.02 7.42 -0.07
N THR A 74 -8.18 7.42 -0.72
CA THR A 74 -9.49 7.25 -0.04
C THR A 74 -9.81 5.78 0.23
N ASP A 75 -9.18 4.86 -0.48
CA ASP A 75 -9.33 3.42 -0.22
C ASP A 75 -8.67 3.03 1.11
N GLY A 76 -9.46 2.37 1.98
CA GLY A 76 -9.02 1.89 3.28
C GLY A 76 -7.86 0.90 3.25
N TYR A 77 -7.69 0.16 2.16
CA TYR A 77 -6.55 -0.73 1.93
C TYR A 77 -5.26 0.07 1.82
N PHE A 78 -5.18 0.99 0.84
CA PHE A 78 -3.96 1.78 0.59
C PHE A 78 -3.65 2.75 1.73
N SER A 79 -4.67 3.37 2.33
CA SER A 79 -4.46 4.28 3.46
C SER A 79 -3.93 3.56 4.71
N SER A 80 -4.28 2.30 4.91
CA SER A 80 -3.74 1.47 6.00
C SER A 80 -2.27 1.10 5.79
N LEU A 81 -1.88 0.77 4.55
CA LEU A 81 -0.47 0.57 4.18
C LEU A 81 0.33 1.86 4.38
N ALA A 82 -0.19 2.99 3.85
CA ALA A 82 0.46 4.29 3.96
C ALA A 82 0.69 4.71 5.42
N ARG A 83 -0.22 4.35 6.34
CA ARG A 83 -0.04 4.59 7.77
C ARG A 83 1.17 3.85 8.33
N GLY A 84 1.38 2.58 7.97
CA GLY A 84 2.54 1.81 8.38
C GLY A 84 3.85 2.39 7.83
N ILE A 85 3.82 2.88 6.59
CA ILE A 85 4.96 3.55 5.95
C ILE A 85 5.32 4.83 6.72
N ASP A 86 4.33 5.68 7.02
CA ASP A 86 4.52 6.97 7.69
C ASP A 86 5.14 6.84 9.08
N ASP A 87 4.64 5.89 9.89
CA ASP A 87 5.16 5.65 11.23
C ASP A 87 6.62 5.21 11.21
N ILE A 88 7.01 4.34 10.28
CA ILE A 88 8.39 3.89 10.12
C ILE A 88 9.27 4.97 9.48
N ALA A 89 8.77 5.71 8.50
CA ALA A 89 9.47 6.84 7.90
C ALA A 89 9.83 7.89 8.98
N THR A 90 8.86 8.23 9.83
CA THR A 90 9.06 9.16 10.96
C THR A 90 10.14 8.64 11.92
N MET A 91 10.14 7.35 12.27
CA MET A 91 11.14 6.73 13.13
C MET A 91 12.56 6.86 12.56
N TYR A 92 12.69 6.72 11.24
CA TYR A 92 13.96 6.89 10.51
C TYR A 92 14.25 8.35 10.09
N LYS A 93 13.41 9.31 10.51
CA LYS A 93 13.51 10.75 10.20
C LYS A 93 13.38 11.06 8.70
N TYR A 94 12.61 10.29 7.99
CA TYR A 94 12.17 10.59 6.62
C TYR A 94 10.80 11.26 6.63
N ASN A 95 10.60 12.19 5.70
CA ASN A 95 9.28 12.69 5.33
C ASN A 95 8.75 11.84 4.18
N ILE A 96 7.41 11.73 4.05
CA ILE A 96 6.81 11.12 2.88
C ILE A 96 6.18 12.18 1.97
N ILE A 97 6.26 11.96 0.66
CA ILE A 97 5.44 12.62 -0.36
C ILE A 97 4.52 11.55 -0.92
N LEU A 98 3.23 11.65 -0.57
CA LEU A 98 2.22 10.76 -1.08
C LEU A 98 1.68 11.30 -2.40
N ALA A 99 1.58 10.42 -3.41
CA ALA A 99 1.14 10.78 -4.75
C ALA A 99 0.11 9.76 -5.25
N ASN A 100 -1.00 10.26 -5.74
CA ASN A 100 -2.15 9.47 -6.21
C ASN A 100 -2.00 9.16 -7.70
N SER A 101 -2.12 7.90 -8.11
CA SER A 101 -2.01 7.48 -9.51
C SER A 101 -3.36 7.24 -10.20
N ASP A 102 -4.47 7.21 -9.44
CA ASP A 102 -5.83 6.97 -9.92
C ASP A 102 -5.97 5.66 -10.74
N ASP A 103 -5.15 4.67 -10.40
CA ASP A 103 -5.09 3.37 -11.11
C ASP A 103 -4.87 3.53 -12.64
N ASN A 104 -4.09 4.54 -13.03
CA ASN A 104 -3.83 4.93 -14.42
C ASN A 104 -2.34 4.86 -14.72
N LEU A 105 -1.94 4.00 -15.67
CA LEU A 105 -0.54 3.74 -16.03
C LEU A 105 0.22 4.99 -16.49
N ASP A 106 -0.41 5.87 -17.28
CA ASP A 106 0.22 7.11 -17.74
C ASP A 106 0.48 8.05 -16.56
N LYS A 107 -0.46 8.09 -15.62
CA LYS A 107 -0.34 8.89 -14.40
C LYS A 107 0.70 8.29 -13.46
N GLU A 108 0.81 6.96 -13.34
CA GLU A 108 1.87 6.27 -12.58
C GLU A 108 3.26 6.70 -13.06
N ALA A 109 3.51 6.64 -14.38
CA ALA A 109 4.76 7.07 -14.97
C ALA A 109 5.04 8.57 -14.73
N SER A 110 4.03 9.42 -14.88
CA SER A 110 4.13 10.86 -14.62
C SER A 110 4.46 11.18 -13.16
N VAL A 111 3.80 10.51 -12.23
CA VAL A 111 4.02 10.67 -10.78
C VAL A 111 5.40 10.16 -10.39
N LEU A 112 5.83 9.00 -10.91
CA LEU A 112 7.18 8.48 -10.72
C LEU A 112 8.24 9.50 -11.16
N ASN A 113 8.12 10.03 -12.38
CA ASN A 113 9.05 11.03 -12.89
C ASN A 113 9.05 12.32 -12.05
N THR A 114 7.88 12.73 -11.53
CA THR A 114 7.77 13.89 -10.62
C THR A 114 8.54 13.65 -9.32
N LEU A 115 8.42 12.49 -8.70
CA LEU A 115 9.15 12.14 -7.48
C LEU A 115 10.66 12.04 -7.73
N LEU A 116 11.07 11.43 -8.84
CA LEU A 116 12.48 11.37 -9.25
C LEU A 116 13.06 12.77 -9.48
N SER A 117 12.32 13.68 -10.12
CA SER A 117 12.74 15.07 -10.31
C SER A 117 12.87 15.85 -9.00
N LYS A 118 12.11 15.47 -7.96
CA LYS A 118 12.24 16.01 -6.60
C LYS A 118 13.39 15.37 -5.82
N GLN A 119 14.14 14.45 -6.45
CA GLN A 119 15.29 13.76 -5.84
C GLN A 119 14.93 13.06 -4.52
N VAL A 120 13.78 12.37 -4.47
CA VAL A 120 13.46 11.53 -3.31
C VAL A 120 14.53 10.45 -3.13
N ASP A 121 14.82 10.07 -1.89
CA ASP A 121 15.90 9.11 -1.59
C ASP A 121 15.49 7.67 -1.86
N GLY A 122 14.17 7.40 -1.95
CA GLY A 122 13.59 6.12 -2.29
C GLY A 122 12.10 6.22 -2.56
N ILE A 123 11.51 5.18 -3.14
CA ILE A 123 10.09 5.14 -3.50
C ILE A 123 9.46 3.83 -3.00
N ILE A 124 8.28 3.93 -2.39
CA ILE A 124 7.39 2.80 -2.16
C ILE A 124 6.27 2.90 -3.19
N PHE A 125 6.10 1.83 -3.95
CA PHE A 125 5.11 1.74 -5.01
C PHE A 125 4.01 0.76 -4.62
N MET A 126 2.78 1.24 -4.68
CA MET A 126 1.55 0.46 -4.46
C MET A 126 0.68 0.62 -5.72
N GLY A 127 1.07 -0.04 -6.79
CA GLY A 127 0.34 -0.04 -8.06
C GLY A 127 -0.28 -1.39 -8.33
N ASN A 128 -1.18 -1.40 -9.28
CA ASN A 128 -1.96 -2.59 -9.61
C ASN A 128 -1.33 -3.41 -10.75
N GLU A 129 -0.60 -2.78 -11.66
CA GLU A 129 0.04 -3.42 -12.80
C GLU A 129 1.50 -2.98 -12.92
N ILE A 130 2.43 -3.92 -12.99
CA ILE A 130 3.85 -3.65 -13.27
C ILE A 130 4.14 -4.10 -14.71
N ASN A 131 3.85 -3.23 -15.66
CA ASN A 131 4.15 -3.48 -17.07
C ASN A 131 5.64 -3.31 -17.41
N ASP A 132 6.04 -3.65 -18.62
CA ASP A 132 7.44 -3.61 -19.05
C ASP A 132 8.00 -2.17 -19.09
N ASP A 133 7.19 -1.18 -19.42
CA ASP A 133 7.60 0.22 -19.46
C ASP A 133 7.89 0.75 -18.05
N LEU A 134 6.99 0.49 -17.09
CA LEU A 134 7.17 0.87 -15.69
C LEU A 134 8.39 0.14 -15.08
N ARG A 135 8.57 -1.14 -15.41
CA ARG A 135 9.73 -1.93 -15.00
C ARG A 135 11.04 -1.37 -15.57
N ALA A 136 11.01 -0.92 -16.84
CA ALA A 136 12.15 -0.25 -17.46
C ALA A 136 12.46 1.11 -16.79
N ASP A 137 11.45 1.86 -16.40
CA ASP A 137 11.60 3.11 -15.65
C ASP A 137 12.20 2.87 -14.26
N PHE A 138 11.73 1.85 -13.54
CA PHE A 138 12.33 1.45 -12.26
C PHE A 138 13.82 1.10 -12.42
N LYS A 139 14.15 0.34 -13.45
CA LYS A 139 15.54 -0.09 -13.70
C LYS A 139 16.46 1.06 -14.12
N ARG A 140 15.93 2.07 -14.83
CA ARG A 140 16.70 3.26 -15.24
C ARG A 140 16.90 4.25 -14.09
N SER A 141 16.07 4.15 -13.06
CA SER A 141 16.15 5.00 -11.89
C SER A 141 17.30 4.55 -10.97
N ASP A 142 18.14 5.49 -10.56
CA ASP A 142 19.12 5.25 -9.47
C ASP A 142 18.44 5.26 -8.08
N CYS A 143 17.15 5.57 -8.03
CA CYS A 143 16.37 5.64 -6.81
C CYS A 143 15.87 4.24 -6.42
N PRO A 144 16.14 3.74 -5.21
CA PRO A 144 15.62 2.47 -4.73
C PRO A 144 14.09 2.44 -4.70
N ILE A 145 13.51 1.35 -5.17
CA ILE A 145 12.06 1.14 -5.21
C ILE A 145 11.71 -0.17 -4.50
N VAL A 146 10.63 -0.15 -3.70
CA VAL A 146 10.05 -1.32 -3.02
C VAL A 146 8.55 -1.35 -3.29
N LEU A 147 8.03 -2.51 -3.62
CA LEU A 147 6.59 -2.73 -3.78
C LEU A 147 5.96 -3.07 -2.41
N ALA A 148 4.79 -2.50 -2.13
CA ALA A 148 4.01 -2.82 -0.94
C ALA A 148 2.58 -3.22 -1.34
N GLY A 149 2.17 -4.46 -1.07
CA GLY A 149 0.86 -4.96 -1.49
C GLY A 149 0.70 -5.08 -3.02
N SER A 150 1.79 -5.04 -3.76
CA SER A 150 1.87 -5.15 -5.21
C SER A 150 2.81 -6.28 -5.60
N VAL A 151 2.56 -6.94 -6.71
CA VAL A 151 3.35 -8.07 -7.19
C VAL A 151 4.06 -7.72 -8.49
N ASP A 152 5.28 -8.22 -8.64
CA ASP A 152 6.01 -8.24 -9.90
C ASP A 152 6.29 -9.69 -10.25
N ILE A 153 5.63 -10.21 -11.29
CA ILE A 153 5.75 -11.61 -11.72
C ILE A 153 7.18 -12.00 -12.10
N ASN A 154 8.00 -11.02 -12.47
CA ASN A 154 9.41 -11.25 -12.84
C ASN A 154 10.36 -11.21 -11.62
N ASN A 155 9.85 -10.90 -10.43
CA ASN A 155 10.65 -10.74 -9.21
C ASN A 155 11.88 -9.83 -9.44
N SER A 156 11.72 -8.75 -10.19
CA SER A 156 12.81 -7.80 -10.47
C SER A 156 12.89 -6.67 -9.43
N VAL A 157 11.79 -6.41 -8.72
CA VAL A 157 11.66 -5.33 -7.71
C VAL A 157 11.42 -5.93 -6.33
N PRO A 158 12.15 -5.52 -5.29
CA PRO A 158 11.90 -5.95 -3.92
C PRO A 158 10.45 -5.68 -3.50
N SER A 159 9.84 -6.61 -2.76
CA SER A 159 8.42 -6.49 -2.42
C SER A 159 8.07 -7.03 -1.03
N VAL A 160 6.95 -6.53 -0.49
CA VAL A 160 6.33 -7.03 0.74
C VAL A 160 4.87 -7.33 0.47
N ASN A 161 4.47 -8.58 0.64
CA ASN A 161 3.15 -9.11 0.30
C ASN A 161 2.69 -10.17 1.31
N ILE A 162 1.52 -10.73 1.06
CA ILE A 162 1.06 -12.02 1.59
C ILE A 162 1.08 -13.07 0.47
N ASP A 163 0.85 -14.34 0.79
CA ASP A 163 0.54 -15.35 -0.22
C ASP A 163 -0.93 -15.23 -0.64
N TYR A 164 -1.19 -14.45 -1.70
CA TYR A 164 -2.54 -14.20 -2.19
C TYR A 164 -3.21 -15.46 -2.76
N ALA A 165 -2.44 -16.38 -3.35
CA ALA A 165 -2.99 -17.60 -3.92
C ALA A 165 -3.45 -18.55 -2.80
N ASP A 166 -2.62 -18.76 -1.80
CA ASP A 166 -2.97 -19.57 -0.64
C ASP A 166 -4.14 -18.96 0.15
N ALA A 167 -4.16 -17.65 0.32
CA ALA A 167 -5.23 -16.93 1.02
C ALA A 167 -6.59 -17.16 0.35
N VAL A 168 -6.71 -16.91 -0.97
CA VAL A 168 -7.96 -17.09 -1.71
C VAL A 168 -8.35 -18.57 -1.82
N LYS A 169 -7.37 -19.47 -1.93
CA LYS A 169 -7.64 -20.91 -1.88
C LYS A 169 -8.32 -21.29 -0.57
N ASN A 170 -7.77 -20.86 0.55
CA ASN A 170 -8.30 -21.20 1.87
C ASN A 170 -9.70 -20.63 2.12
N GLU A 171 -10.02 -19.39 1.70
CA GLU A 171 -11.39 -18.85 1.84
C GLU A 171 -12.38 -19.57 0.93
N THR A 172 -11.98 -19.92 -0.31
CA THR A 172 -12.82 -20.69 -1.24
C THR A 172 -13.11 -22.09 -0.69
N GLU A 173 -12.10 -22.77 -0.15
CA GLU A 173 -12.27 -24.09 0.48
C GLU A 173 -13.23 -24.04 1.68
N ARG A 174 -13.30 -22.94 2.43
CA ARG A 174 -14.28 -22.77 3.50
C ARG A 174 -15.70 -22.71 2.98
N LEU A 175 -15.94 -21.92 1.91
CA LEU A 175 -17.24 -21.90 1.26
C LEU A 175 -17.65 -23.28 0.73
N ILE A 176 -16.71 -24.04 0.17
CA ILE A 176 -16.96 -25.41 -0.29
C ILE A 176 -17.33 -26.32 0.90
N LYS A 177 -16.61 -26.24 2.02
CA LYS A 177 -16.92 -27.01 3.24
C LYS A 177 -18.30 -26.70 3.81
N ASN A 178 -18.80 -25.49 3.63
CA ASN A 178 -20.17 -25.08 3.98
C ASN A 178 -21.24 -25.62 3.02
N GLY A 179 -20.84 -26.39 2.00
CA GLY A 179 -21.74 -27.03 1.04
C GLY A 179 -21.95 -26.25 -0.27
N ASN A 180 -21.21 -25.18 -0.49
CA ASN A 180 -21.32 -24.43 -1.74
C ASN A 180 -20.50 -25.11 -2.84
N SER A 181 -21.12 -25.34 -3.98
CA SER A 181 -20.47 -25.88 -5.18
C SER A 181 -20.52 -24.91 -6.39
N ARG A 182 -21.33 -23.85 -6.29
CA ARG A 182 -21.48 -22.84 -7.31
C ARG A 182 -21.07 -21.49 -6.71
N ILE A 183 -19.77 -21.22 -6.75
CA ILE A 183 -19.13 -20.09 -6.09
C ILE A 183 -18.68 -19.08 -7.16
N ALA A 184 -19.00 -17.81 -7.01
CA ALA A 184 -18.48 -16.75 -7.86
C ALA A 184 -17.08 -16.30 -7.38
N PHE A 185 -16.23 -15.93 -8.34
CA PHE A 185 -15.03 -15.15 -8.09
C PHE A 185 -15.25 -13.74 -8.66
N ALA A 186 -15.48 -12.76 -7.77
CA ALA A 186 -15.72 -11.38 -8.15
C ALA A 186 -14.44 -10.56 -7.89
N SER A 187 -13.90 -9.95 -8.92
CA SER A 187 -12.59 -9.30 -8.89
C SER A 187 -12.60 -7.94 -9.57
N GLY A 188 -11.65 -7.10 -9.21
CA GLY A 188 -11.20 -5.99 -10.02
C GLY A 188 -10.54 -6.47 -11.31
N SER A 189 -9.88 -5.57 -12.03
CA SER A 189 -9.29 -5.87 -13.35
C SER A 189 -8.36 -7.08 -13.35
N MET A 190 -8.53 -7.97 -14.30
CA MET A 190 -7.64 -9.11 -14.57
C MET A 190 -6.34 -8.72 -15.27
N LYS A 191 -6.16 -7.44 -15.61
CA LYS A 191 -4.84 -6.91 -16.01
C LYS A 191 -3.88 -6.83 -14.83
N GLN A 192 -4.42 -6.77 -13.62
CA GLN A 192 -3.62 -6.79 -12.40
C GLN A 192 -3.09 -8.20 -12.12
N ASP A 193 -1.77 -8.34 -12.10
CA ASP A 193 -1.10 -9.63 -11.88
C ASP A 193 -1.54 -10.31 -10.57
N VAL A 194 -1.80 -9.53 -9.51
CA VAL A 194 -2.28 -10.07 -8.23
C VAL A 194 -3.62 -10.79 -8.38
N ASN A 195 -4.52 -10.30 -9.23
CA ASN A 195 -5.83 -10.91 -9.46
C ASN A 195 -5.72 -12.13 -10.36
N LYS A 196 -5.03 -11.99 -11.51
CA LYS A 196 -4.94 -13.02 -12.53
C LYS A 196 -4.00 -14.17 -12.13
N GLU A 197 -2.78 -13.84 -11.69
CA GLU A 197 -1.70 -14.81 -11.52
C GLU A 197 -1.65 -15.42 -10.11
N TYR A 198 -2.34 -14.81 -9.14
CA TYR A 198 -2.35 -15.29 -7.77
C TYR A 198 -3.77 -15.62 -7.27
N ARG A 199 -4.65 -14.63 -7.15
CA ARG A 199 -5.98 -14.83 -6.54
C ARG A 199 -6.85 -15.80 -7.33
N LEU A 200 -6.96 -15.61 -8.66
CA LEU A 200 -7.72 -16.53 -9.52
C LEU A 200 -7.15 -17.96 -9.49
N LYS A 201 -5.82 -18.10 -9.48
CA LYS A 201 -5.20 -19.43 -9.36
C LYS A 201 -5.51 -20.09 -8.02
N GLY A 202 -5.56 -19.35 -6.94
CA GLY A 202 -5.98 -19.84 -5.63
C GLY A 202 -7.42 -20.35 -5.66
N TYR A 203 -8.33 -19.57 -6.22
CA TYR A 203 -9.73 -19.97 -6.40
C TYR A 203 -9.86 -21.23 -7.25
N VAL A 204 -9.21 -21.31 -8.42
CA VAL A 204 -9.23 -22.48 -9.29
C VAL A 204 -8.67 -23.71 -8.57
N SER A 205 -7.54 -23.55 -7.87
CA SER A 205 -6.92 -24.65 -7.11
C SER A 205 -7.86 -25.20 -6.00
N ALA A 206 -8.60 -24.31 -5.33
CA ALA A 206 -9.56 -24.74 -4.31
C ALA A 206 -10.69 -25.58 -4.92
N LEU A 207 -11.22 -25.18 -6.07
CA LEU A 207 -12.27 -25.95 -6.78
C LEU A 207 -11.76 -27.31 -7.22
N GLU A 208 -10.60 -27.36 -7.88
CA GLU A 208 -10.00 -28.59 -8.39
C GLU A 208 -9.68 -29.59 -7.28
N ASN A 209 -9.09 -29.12 -6.17
CA ASN A 209 -8.77 -29.94 -5.00
C ASN A 209 -10.02 -30.59 -4.35
N ASN A 210 -11.18 -29.97 -4.55
CA ASN A 210 -12.46 -30.48 -4.04
C ASN A 210 -13.34 -31.13 -5.13
N GLY A 211 -12.78 -31.41 -6.31
CA GLY A 211 -13.50 -32.11 -7.38
C GLY A 211 -14.59 -31.27 -8.07
N ILE A 212 -14.57 -29.95 -7.88
CA ILE A 212 -15.50 -29.02 -8.52
C ILE A 212 -14.86 -28.53 -9.84
N LYS A 213 -15.57 -28.70 -10.96
CA LYS A 213 -15.07 -28.24 -12.24
C LYS A 213 -15.08 -26.70 -12.30
N PHE A 214 -13.95 -26.13 -12.66
CA PHE A 214 -13.87 -24.68 -12.96
C PHE A 214 -14.81 -24.28 -14.10
N ASP A 215 -15.57 -23.21 -13.90
CA ASP A 215 -16.44 -22.59 -14.90
C ASP A 215 -16.09 -21.10 -15.01
N GLU A 216 -15.50 -20.73 -16.14
CA GLU A 216 -15.08 -19.34 -16.41
C GLU A 216 -16.24 -18.33 -16.32
N LYS A 217 -17.50 -18.80 -16.53
CA LYS A 217 -18.69 -17.96 -16.40
C LYS A 217 -18.96 -17.47 -14.98
N LEU A 218 -18.33 -18.09 -13.99
CA LEU A 218 -18.41 -17.69 -12.58
C LEU A 218 -17.29 -16.72 -12.18
N VAL A 219 -16.43 -16.33 -13.11
CA VAL A 219 -15.41 -15.29 -12.92
C VAL A 219 -15.96 -13.97 -13.42
N PHE A 220 -16.09 -13.01 -12.52
CA PHE A 220 -16.64 -11.68 -12.81
C PHE A 220 -15.53 -10.65 -12.67
N GLU A 221 -15.05 -10.18 -13.83
CA GLU A 221 -14.15 -9.03 -13.87
C GLU A 221 -14.96 -7.74 -13.82
N THR A 222 -14.58 -6.83 -12.92
CA THR A 222 -15.24 -5.54 -12.67
C THR A 222 -14.17 -4.45 -12.50
N LYS A 223 -14.58 -3.24 -12.16
CA LYS A 223 -13.65 -2.20 -11.70
C LYS A 223 -13.29 -2.33 -10.20
N GLY A 224 -13.99 -3.21 -9.49
CA GLY A 224 -13.81 -3.41 -8.05
C GLY A 224 -14.56 -2.39 -7.19
N THR A 225 -15.49 -1.62 -7.74
CA THR A 225 -16.26 -0.60 -7.03
C THR A 225 -17.49 -1.17 -6.32
N TYR A 226 -18.05 -0.40 -5.41
CA TYR A 226 -19.32 -0.72 -4.76
C TYR A 226 -20.46 -0.88 -5.77
N GLU A 227 -20.55 0.02 -6.74
CA GLU A 227 -21.60 0.02 -7.79
C GLU A 227 -21.52 -1.26 -8.63
N ASP A 228 -20.32 -1.65 -9.05
CA ASP A 228 -20.13 -2.89 -9.79
C ASP A 228 -20.61 -4.11 -8.99
N GLY A 229 -20.32 -4.14 -7.68
CA GLY A 229 -20.79 -5.20 -6.77
C GLY A 229 -22.30 -5.23 -6.64
N TYR A 230 -22.93 -4.06 -6.50
CA TYR A 230 -24.38 -3.93 -6.37
C TYR A 230 -25.12 -4.41 -7.63
N ASP A 231 -24.60 -4.06 -8.80
CA ASP A 231 -25.16 -4.49 -10.08
C ASP A 231 -24.92 -5.99 -10.35
N LEU A 232 -23.76 -6.51 -9.90
CA LEU A 232 -23.42 -7.93 -10.05
C LEU A 232 -24.39 -8.85 -9.29
N ALA A 233 -25.00 -8.39 -8.20
CA ALA A 233 -25.93 -9.17 -7.40
C ALA A 233 -27.09 -9.76 -8.23
N GLU A 234 -27.62 -9.01 -9.20
CA GLU A 234 -28.69 -9.50 -10.07
C GLU A 234 -28.26 -10.71 -10.90
N ARG A 235 -27.06 -10.66 -11.46
CA ARG A 235 -26.50 -11.76 -12.24
C ARG A 235 -26.20 -12.98 -11.37
N ILE A 236 -25.68 -12.78 -10.16
CA ILE A 236 -25.42 -13.85 -9.19
C ILE A 236 -26.72 -14.59 -8.87
N ILE A 237 -27.84 -13.88 -8.65
CA ILE A 237 -29.16 -14.46 -8.38
C ILE A 237 -29.67 -15.25 -9.58
N ASN A 238 -29.63 -14.64 -10.77
CA ASN A 238 -30.13 -15.26 -12.01
C ASN A 238 -29.37 -16.53 -12.34
N ASP A 239 -28.06 -16.56 -12.10
CA ASP A 239 -27.18 -17.71 -12.34
C ASP A 239 -27.21 -18.73 -11.17
N LYS A 240 -28.05 -18.52 -10.14
CA LYS A 240 -28.22 -19.40 -8.97
C LYS A 240 -26.89 -19.72 -8.26
N ILE A 241 -26.06 -18.71 -8.14
CA ILE A 241 -24.78 -18.80 -7.40
C ILE A 241 -25.09 -18.71 -5.91
N THR A 242 -24.48 -19.59 -5.10
CA THR A 242 -24.78 -19.69 -3.67
C THR A 242 -23.74 -19.06 -2.77
N ALA A 243 -22.57 -18.72 -3.33
CA ALA A 243 -21.52 -18.02 -2.60
C ALA A 243 -20.63 -17.20 -3.53
N ALA A 244 -19.92 -16.23 -2.98
CA ALA A 244 -18.89 -15.51 -3.70
C ALA A 244 -17.64 -15.21 -2.83
N VAL A 245 -16.51 -15.15 -3.53
CA VAL A 245 -15.25 -14.58 -3.07
C VAL A 245 -15.07 -13.25 -3.79
N ALA A 246 -14.99 -12.15 -3.04
CA ALA A 246 -14.75 -10.81 -3.57
C ALA A 246 -13.34 -10.33 -3.20
N THR A 247 -12.61 -9.81 -4.18
CA THR A 247 -11.19 -9.44 -4.00
C THR A 247 -10.95 -8.18 -3.18
N ASN A 248 -12.00 -7.41 -2.88
CA ASN A 248 -11.94 -6.25 -2.00
C ASN A 248 -13.29 -5.99 -1.28
N ASP A 249 -13.21 -5.17 -0.23
CA ASP A 249 -14.35 -4.95 0.68
C ASP A 249 -15.45 -4.06 0.07
N GLU A 250 -15.13 -3.14 -0.84
CA GLU A 250 -16.12 -2.29 -1.51
C GLU A 250 -16.99 -3.11 -2.48
N LEU A 251 -16.36 -3.93 -3.29
CA LEU A 251 -17.05 -4.87 -4.18
C LEU A 251 -17.96 -5.81 -3.37
N ALA A 252 -17.44 -6.35 -2.26
CA ALA A 252 -18.21 -7.21 -1.36
C ALA A 252 -19.39 -6.47 -0.72
N ALA A 253 -19.21 -5.24 -0.30
CA ALA A 253 -20.28 -4.41 0.27
C ALA A 253 -21.39 -4.14 -0.76
N GLY A 254 -21.00 -3.87 -2.01
CA GLY A 254 -21.94 -3.73 -3.12
C GLY A 254 -22.74 -5.02 -3.35
N ILE A 255 -22.08 -6.17 -3.45
CA ILE A 255 -22.73 -7.47 -3.59
C ILE A 255 -23.72 -7.70 -2.43
N LEU A 256 -23.27 -7.51 -1.18
CA LEU A 256 -24.10 -7.72 0.01
C LEU A 256 -25.37 -6.86 0.01
N ASN A 257 -25.24 -5.56 -0.26
CA ASN A 257 -26.39 -4.65 -0.32
C ASN A 257 -27.30 -4.99 -1.52
N GLY A 258 -26.72 -5.31 -2.68
CA GLY A 258 -27.47 -5.74 -3.86
C GLY A 258 -28.28 -7.02 -3.61
N MET A 259 -27.73 -7.97 -2.85
CA MET A 259 -28.45 -9.19 -2.42
C MET A 259 -29.59 -8.85 -1.46
N THR A 260 -29.30 -8.05 -0.44
CA THR A 260 -30.27 -7.64 0.59
C THR A 260 -31.46 -6.91 -0.01
N ASP A 261 -31.25 -5.96 -0.91
CA ASP A 261 -32.28 -5.17 -1.57
C ASP A 261 -33.16 -6.03 -2.51
N ARG A 262 -32.65 -7.17 -2.96
CA ARG A 262 -33.36 -8.16 -3.76
C ARG A 262 -33.98 -9.31 -2.94
N GLY A 263 -33.94 -9.20 -1.61
CA GLY A 263 -34.58 -10.14 -0.68
C GLY A 263 -33.80 -11.44 -0.47
N VAL A 264 -32.51 -11.51 -0.81
CA VAL A 264 -31.65 -12.65 -0.57
C VAL A 264 -31.00 -12.53 0.80
N SER A 265 -31.17 -13.54 1.63
CA SER A 265 -30.60 -13.56 2.99
C SER A 265 -29.14 -14.01 2.99
N VAL A 266 -28.28 -13.23 3.62
CA VAL A 266 -26.87 -13.55 3.85
C VAL A 266 -26.68 -13.81 5.36
N PRO A 267 -26.17 -14.96 5.80
CA PRO A 267 -25.54 -16.04 5.02
C PRO A 267 -26.48 -17.17 4.61
N GLN A 268 -27.80 -17.12 4.88
CA GLN A 268 -28.70 -18.27 4.77
C GLN A 268 -28.83 -18.78 3.32
N ASP A 269 -29.07 -17.86 2.39
CA ASP A 269 -29.28 -18.16 0.98
C ASP A 269 -28.02 -17.96 0.13
N PHE A 270 -27.12 -17.06 0.59
CA PHE A 270 -25.89 -16.71 -0.10
C PHE A 270 -24.77 -16.41 0.89
N GLU A 271 -23.58 -16.95 0.66
CA GLU A 271 -22.41 -16.69 1.49
C GLU A 271 -21.40 -15.80 0.78
N LEU A 272 -20.73 -14.90 1.53
CA LEU A 272 -19.81 -13.94 0.98
C LEU A 272 -18.53 -13.82 1.81
N PHE A 273 -17.39 -14.02 1.14
CA PHE A 273 -16.05 -13.69 1.66
C PHE A 273 -15.48 -12.45 0.95
N THR A 274 -14.65 -11.69 1.67
CA THR A 274 -13.85 -10.58 1.11
C THR A 274 -12.38 -10.69 1.51
N SER A 275 -11.50 -9.87 0.92
CA SER A 275 -10.04 -10.14 1.00
C SER A 275 -9.20 -9.07 1.67
N ASN A 276 -9.76 -8.01 2.27
CA ASN A 276 -8.95 -6.91 2.82
C ASN A 276 -9.13 -6.66 4.32
N ASN A 277 -10.30 -7.00 4.86
CA ASN A 277 -10.67 -6.76 6.26
C ASN A 277 -10.46 -5.29 6.72
N THR A 278 -10.80 -4.34 5.87
CA THR A 278 -10.80 -2.93 6.23
C THR A 278 -11.91 -2.63 7.26
N LYS A 279 -12.04 -1.37 7.65
CA LYS A 279 -13.15 -0.95 8.54
C LYS A 279 -14.52 -1.25 7.93
N LEU A 280 -14.64 -1.21 6.60
CA LEU A 280 -15.89 -1.46 5.89
C LEU A 280 -16.42 -2.87 6.17
N ALA A 281 -15.58 -3.90 6.13
CA ALA A 281 -15.97 -5.28 6.42
C ALA A 281 -16.65 -5.44 7.79
N LYS A 282 -16.23 -4.65 8.79
CA LYS A 282 -16.80 -4.64 10.15
C LYS A 282 -18.03 -3.76 10.29
N MET A 283 -18.21 -2.77 9.41
CA MET A 283 -19.32 -1.83 9.43
C MET A 283 -20.57 -2.36 8.72
N MET A 284 -20.40 -3.30 7.78
CA MET A 284 -21.52 -3.93 7.07
C MET A 284 -22.42 -4.75 7.99
N ARG A 285 -23.65 -5.00 7.56
CA ARG A 285 -24.63 -5.86 8.24
C ARG A 285 -25.31 -6.78 7.21
N PRO A 286 -25.05 -8.10 7.34
CA PRO A 286 -24.12 -8.80 8.24
C PRO A 286 -22.66 -8.36 8.07
N GLN A 287 -21.84 -8.54 9.12
CA GLN A 287 -20.40 -8.28 9.02
C GLN A 287 -19.74 -9.28 8.05
N LEU A 288 -18.81 -8.79 7.23
CA LEU A 288 -18.17 -9.60 6.20
C LEU A 288 -17.06 -10.48 6.79
N SER A 289 -17.14 -11.78 6.50
CA SER A 289 -16.04 -12.72 6.64
C SER A 289 -14.93 -12.36 5.67
N SER A 290 -13.68 -12.40 6.11
CA SER A 290 -12.59 -11.82 5.35
C SER A 290 -11.25 -12.48 5.59
N ILE A 291 -10.40 -12.49 4.56
CA ILE A 291 -8.95 -12.57 4.74
C ILE A 291 -8.49 -11.29 5.44
N THR A 292 -7.74 -11.45 6.52
CA THR A 292 -7.09 -10.34 7.22
C THR A 292 -5.65 -10.24 6.76
N GLN A 293 -5.39 -9.29 5.87
CA GLN A 293 -4.03 -8.93 5.50
C GLN A 293 -3.45 -8.00 6.58
N PRO A 294 -2.19 -8.16 6.97
CA PRO A 294 -1.54 -7.27 7.93
C PRO A 294 -1.12 -5.96 7.25
N LEU A 295 -2.11 -5.16 6.81
CA LEU A 295 -1.90 -3.99 5.94
C LEU A 295 -0.89 -2.99 6.50
N TYR A 296 -1.04 -2.66 7.80
CA TYR A 296 -0.08 -1.81 8.49
C TYR A 296 1.35 -2.38 8.43
N ASP A 297 1.51 -3.67 8.72
CA ASP A 297 2.82 -4.32 8.74
C ASP A 297 3.43 -4.44 7.34
N ILE A 298 2.61 -4.65 6.29
CA ILE A 298 3.09 -4.63 4.90
C ILE A 298 3.75 -3.28 4.61
N GLY A 299 3.08 -2.16 4.93
CA GLY A 299 3.63 -0.83 4.78
C GLY A 299 4.88 -0.59 5.63
N ALA A 300 4.84 -0.95 6.91
CA ALA A 300 5.93 -0.79 7.86
C ALA A 300 7.19 -1.58 7.45
N VAL A 301 7.02 -2.83 7.02
CA VAL A 301 8.13 -3.69 6.57
C VAL A 301 8.68 -3.19 5.23
N ALA A 302 7.83 -2.71 4.31
CA ALA A 302 8.26 -2.12 3.05
C ALA A 302 9.15 -0.89 3.29
N MET A 303 8.78 0.00 4.21
CA MET A 303 9.60 1.16 4.55
C MET A 303 10.93 0.76 5.23
N ARG A 304 10.93 -0.25 6.09
CA ARG A 304 12.18 -0.79 6.68
C ARG A 304 13.08 -1.39 5.61
N LEU A 305 12.52 -2.18 4.69
CA LEU A 305 13.26 -2.76 3.57
C LEU A 305 13.87 -1.67 2.69
N LEU A 306 13.07 -0.65 2.31
CA LEU A 306 13.55 0.50 1.56
C LEU A 306 14.69 1.22 2.27
N THR A 307 14.56 1.45 3.59
CA THR A 307 15.60 2.10 4.40
C THR A 307 16.91 1.32 4.39
N LYS A 308 16.85 -0.01 4.52
CA LYS A 308 18.04 -0.87 4.41
C LYS A 308 18.70 -0.74 3.04
N ILE A 309 17.90 -0.74 1.96
CA ILE A 309 18.42 -0.57 0.58
C ILE A 309 19.10 0.79 0.42
N MET A 310 18.46 1.88 0.87
CA MET A 310 19.01 3.24 0.81
C MET A 310 20.32 3.37 1.59
N ASN A 311 20.46 2.65 2.69
CA ASN A 311 21.67 2.62 3.51
C ASN A 311 22.72 1.62 3.03
N LYS A 312 22.43 0.83 1.99
CA LYS A 312 23.30 -0.24 1.47
C LYS A 312 23.62 -1.30 2.53
N GLU A 313 22.67 -1.57 3.41
CA GLU A 313 22.75 -2.64 4.40
C GLU A 313 22.54 -4.00 3.74
N GLU A 314 23.04 -5.05 4.39
CA GLU A 314 22.80 -6.42 3.96
C GLU A 314 21.31 -6.80 4.09
N ILE A 315 20.77 -7.48 3.07
CA ILE A 315 19.36 -7.86 2.98
C ILE A 315 19.27 -9.35 2.75
N ASP A 316 18.81 -10.07 3.75
CA ASP A 316 18.63 -11.53 3.70
C ASP A 316 17.53 -11.94 2.72
N ASN A 317 16.43 -11.18 2.68
CA ASN A 317 15.29 -11.46 1.81
C ASN A 317 14.72 -10.17 1.23
N ARG A 318 14.65 -10.11 -0.11
CA ARG A 318 14.08 -8.98 -0.86
C ARG A 318 12.58 -9.15 -1.15
N TYR A 319 12.05 -10.36 -0.99
CA TYR A 319 10.67 -10.72 -1.30
C TYR A 319 10.00 -11.23 -0.03
N VAL A 320 9.52 -10.30 0.78
CA VAL A 320 8.98 -10.62 2.10
C VAL A 320 7.52 -11.02 1.96
N VAL A 321 7.19 -12.22 2.43
CA VAL A 321 5.82 -12.72 2.52
C VAL A 321 5.42 -12.74 3.99
N LEU A 322 4.42 -11.95 4.36
CA LEU A 322 3.86 -11.91 5.72
C LEU A 322 2.72 -12.92 5.86
N GLY A 323 2.45 -13.35 7.08
CA GLY A 323 1.30 -14.18 7.39
C GLY A 323 -0.01 -13.40 7.22
N TYR A 324 -1.08 -14.14 6.91
CA TYR A 324 -2.45 -13.63 6.89
C TYR A 324 -3.32 -14.45 7.83
N GLU A 325 -4.51 -13.96 8.15
CA GLU A 325 -5.51 -14.67 8.94
C GLU A 325 -6.84 -14.71 8.19
N ILE A 326 -7.70 -15.68 8.52
CA ILE A 326 -9.09 -15.71 8.06
C ILE A 326 -9.98 -15.44 9.26
N VAL A 327 -10.82 -14.41 9.14
CA VAL A 327 -11.80 -14.04 10.15
C VAL A 327 -13.19 -14.36 9.61
N GLU A 328 -13.82 -15.35 10.20
CA GLU A 328 -15.23 -15.68 9.94
C GLU A 328 -16.15 -14.77 10.74
N ARG A 329 -17.19 -14.27 10.07
CA ARG A 329 -18.22 -13.38 10.61
C ARG A 329 -19.59 -13.80 10.09
N ASP A 330 -20.52 -12.87 10.15
CA ASP A 330 -21.94 -13.13 9.91
C ASP A 330 -22.30 -13.32 8.42
N SER A 331 -21.40 -13.07 7.47
CA SER A 331 -21.65 -13.25 6.03
C SER A 331 -21.37 -14.68 5.52
N THR A 332 -20.91 -15.58 6.38
CA THR A 332 -20.71 -17.00 6.10
C THR A 332 -21.31 -17.85 7.22
N LYS A 333 -21.57 -19.15 6.95
CA LYS A 333 -22.08 -20.13 7.93
C LYS A 333 -20.98 -20.66 8.79
#